data_0a590f5602848c5182b5383fcb6d291f
#
_entry.id   0a590f5602848c5182b5383fcb6d291f
#
_cell.length_a   1.000
_cell.length_b   1.000
_cell.length_c   1.000
_cell.angle_alpha   90.00
_cell.angle_beta   90.00
_cell.angle_gamma   90.00
#
_symmetry.space_group_name_H-M   'P 1'
#
loop_
_entity.id
_entity.type
_entity.pdbx_description
1 polymer ?
#
loop_
_entity_poly.entity_id
_entity_poly.type
_entity_poly.pdbx_seq_one_letter_code
_entity_poly.pdbx_strand_id
1 'polypeptide(L)'
;MVPISRTNGESREKKPLAGGVALVTGGSRGIGRAIAHRLALLGASVSICGRDRAALDESARGLAKFGVPVHSQLADVTKPPDVIALVAETETTLGPITILVNNAGIGLFGPAHEKTEADWDRILDTNLKSVFLVSRAVAPSMIRRGSGDIINISSLAGKNTFAGGGIYCASKWGVVGLSGCMAEDLREHGIRVSVICPGSVATEFSGRSAKDSSKVLRPEDVAHAVEAIVTQGPRSFLSEIHLRPLRKP
;
A
#
# COMPACT_ATOMS: atom_id res chain seq x y z
N MET A 1 27.23 -29.28 46.00
CA MET A 1 25.92 -29.06 45.32
C MET A 1 25.79 -27.59 45.02
N VAL A 2 26.09 -27.15 43.79
CA VAL A 2 26.04 -25.76 43.38
C VAL A 2 24.69 -25.52 42.71
N PRO A 3 23.88 -24.51 43.06
CA PRO A 3 22.62 -24.29 42.41
C PRO A 3 22.83 -23.65 41.03
N ILE A 4 22.29 -24.28 39.99
CA ILE A 4 22.28 -23.77 38.63
C ILE A 4 21.22 -22.69 38.57
N SER A 5 21.65 -21.44 38.53
CA SER A 5 20.80 -20.29 38.25
C SER A 5 20.32 -20.37 36.78
N ARG A 6 19.04 -20.67 36.58
CA ARG A 6 18.36 -20.54 35.28
C ARG A 6 18.03 -19.06 35.07
N THR A 7 18.86 -18.37 34.34
CA THR A 7 18.49 -17.06 33.77
C THR A 7 17.57 -17.29 32.57
N ASN A 8 16.26 -17.22 32.80
CA ASN A 8 15.28 -17.11 31.72
C ASN A 8 15.38 -15.69 31.12
N GLY A 9 16.33 -15.50 30.22
CA GLY A 9 16.36 -14.37 29.31
C GLY A 9 15.66 -14.79 28.02
N GLU A 10 14.33 -14.72 27.97
CA GLU A 10 13.62 -14.70 26.70
C GLU A 10 14.06 -13.44 25.95
N SER A 11 15.03 -13.57 25.05
CA SER A 11 15.31 -12.53 24.04
C SER A 11 14.05 -12.44 23.19
N ARG A 12 13.20 -11.44 23.42
CA ARG A 12 12.10 -11.08 22.52
C ARG A 12 12.72 -10.88 21.14
N GLU A 13 12.49 -11.83 20.27
CA GLU A 13 12.95 -11.76 18.89
C GLU A 13 12.50 -10.40 18.29
N LYS A 14 13.46 -9.61 17.84
CA LYS A 14 13.16 -8.27 17.32
C LYS A 14 12.30 -8.41 16.08
N LYS A 15 11.10 -7.81 16.10
CA LYS A 15 10.17 -7.86 14.96
C LYS A 15 10.87 -7.33 13.70
N PRO A 16 10.62 -7.92 12.51
CA PRO A 16 11.36 -7.61 11.28
C PRO A 16 11.38 -6.14 10.89
N LEU A 17 10.28 -5.40 11.16
CA LEU A 17 10.15 -3.99 10.81
C LEU A 17 10.23 -3.04 12.02
N ALA A 18 10.74 -3.52 13.16
CA ALA A 18 10.87 -2.68 14.35
C ALA A 18 11.79 -1.47 14.09
N GLY A 19 11.27 -0.27 14.35
CA GLY A 19 11.93 1.01 14.07
C GLY A 19 11.65 1.56 12.67
N GLY A 20 10.96 0.83 11.80
CA GLY A 20 10.49 1.33 10.51
C GLY A 20 9.18 2.11 10.63
N VAL A 21 8.95 3.01 9.69
CA VAL A 21 7.71 3.80 9.55
C VAL A 21 7.07 3.49 8.20
N ALA A 22 5.82 3.04 8.23
CA ALA A 22 5.04 2.75 7.03
C ALA A 22 3.93 3.79 6.82
N LEU A 23 3.86 4.40 5.64
CA LEU A 23 2.72 5.20 5.19
C LEU A 23 1.88 4.37 4.21
N VAL A 24 0.59 4.18 4.52
CA VAL A 24 -0.36 3.43 3.68
C VAL A 24 -1.50 4.35 3.25
N THR A 25 -1.57 4.69 1.96
CA THR A 25 -2.68 5.48 1.43
C THR A 25 -3.94 4.62 1.25
N GLY A 26 -5.12 5.18 1.57
CA GLY A 26 -6.36 4.41 1.55
C GLY A 26 -6.40 3.30 2.63
N GLY A 27 -5.74 3.54 3.79
CA GLY A 27 -5.59 2.57 4.88
C GLY A 27 -6.84 2.39 5.76
N SER A 28 -7.96 3.05 5.46
CA SER A 28 -9.17 3.01 6.28
C SER A 28 -10.00 1.72 6.12
N ARG A 29 -9.90 1.02 4.99
CA ARG A 29 -10.68 -0.18 4.69
C ARG A 29 -9.98 -1.12 3.69
N GLY A 30 -10.56 -2.29 3.48
CA GLY A 30 -10.16 -3.25 2.44
C GLY A 30 -8.68 -3.61 2.44
N ILE A 31 -8.06 -3.59 1.27
CA ILE A 31 -6.64 -3.97 1.06
C ILE A 31 -5.71 -3.08 1.90
N GLY A 32 -5.92 -1.76 1.88
CA GLY A 32 -5.06 -0.83 2.63
C GLY A 32 -5.06 -1.08 4.14
N ARG A 33 -6.24 -1.36 4.73
CA ARG A 33 -6.34 -1.72 6.14
C ARG A 33 -5.63 -3.03 6.45
N ALA A 34 -5.79 -4.05 5.63
CA ALA A 34 -5.11 -5.33 5.81
C ALA A 34 -3.57 -5.19 5.72
N ILE A 35 -3.08 -4.40 4.77
CA ILE A 35 -1.64 -4.08 4.64
C ILE A 35 -1.16 -3.35 5.90
N ALA A 36 -1.86 -2.30 6.34
CA ALA A 36 -1.51 -1.54 7.52
C ALA A 36 -1.43 -2.44 8.78
N HIS A 37 -2.41 -3.34 8.98
CA HIS A 37 -2.41 -4.33 10.06
C HIS A 37 -1.20 -5.27 9.98
N ARG A 38 -0.86 -5.75 8.78
CA ARG A 38 0.29 -6.65 8.59
C ARG A 38 1.61 -5.96 8.92
N LEU A 39 1.80 -4.72 8.46
CA LEU A 39 3.00 -3.95 8.76
C LEU A 39 3.13 -3.63 10.26
N ALA A 40 2.02 -3.31 10.93
CA ALA A 40 1.98 -3.11 12.39
C ALA A 40 2.32 -4.42 13.16
N LEU A 41 1.79 -5.56 12.72
CA LEU A 41 2.11 -6.88 13.28
C LEU A 41 3.61 -7.17 13.20
N LEU A 42 4.26 -6.79 12.09
CA LEU A 42 5.69 -6.92 11.85
C LEU A 42 6.54 -5.88 12.61
N GLY A 43 5.91 -4.94 13.32
CA GLY A 43 6.57 -4.00 14.22
C GLY A 43 6.82 -2.59 13.65
N ALA A 44 6.35 -2.27 12.46
CA ALA A 44 6.44 -0.92 11.93
C ALA A 44 5.49 0.03 12.67
N SER A 45 5.92 1.28 12.89
CA SER A 45 5.00 2.39 13.14
C SER A 45 4.19 2.66 11.87
N VAL A 46 2.89 2.93 12.00
CA VAL A 46 2.01 2.99 10.82
C VAL A 46 1.25 4.31 10.74
N SER A 47 1.39 4.99 9.61
CA SER A 47 0.54 6.11 9.22
C SER A 47 -0.46 5.66 8.15
N ILE A 48 -1.72 6.03 8.34
CA ILE A 48 -2.80 5.77 7.38
C ILE A 48 -3.53 7.05 7.00
N CYS A 49 -4.00 7.13 5.77
CA CYS A 49 -4.89 8.21 5.35
C CYS A 49 -6.13 7.70 4.60
N GLY A 50 -7.15 8.54 4.56
CA GLY A 50 -8.40 8.30 3.87
C GLY A 50 -9.30 9.51 3.91
N ARG A 51 -10.47 9.46 3.26
CA ARG A 51 -11.44 10.57 3.18
C ARG A 51 -12.65 10.41 4.10
N ASP A 52 -12.81 9.26 4.71
CA ASP A 52 -13.89 8.92 5.61
C ASP A 52 -13.36 8.87 7.04
N ARG A 53 -13.74 9.84 7.87
CA ARG A 53 -13.27 10.00 9.25
C ARG A 53 -13.61 8.78 10.10
N ALA A 54 -14.84 8.30 10.05
CA ALA A 54 -15.29 7.19 10.89
C ALA A 54 -14.52 5.89 10.59
N ALA A 55 -14.38 5.56 9.29
CA ALA A 55 -13.63 4.38 8.87
C ALA A 55 -12.13 4.50 9.19
N LEU A 56 -11.58 5.72 9.12
CA LEU A 56 -10.18 5.98 9.43
C LEU A 56 -9.91 5.78 10.93
N ASP A 57 -10.77 6.34 11.78
CA ASP A 57 -10.68 6.21 13.25
C ASP A 57 -10.87 4.75 13.70
N GLU A 58 -11.77 4.00 13.06
CA GLU A 58 -11.94 2.56 13.32
C GLU A 58 -10.65 1.78 12.98
N SER A 59 -10.07 2.06 11.80
CA SER A 59 -8.83 1.43 11.38
C SER A 59 -7.67 1.75 12.32
N ALA A 60 -7.53 3.00 12.73
CA ALA A 60 -6.50 3.44 13.68
C ALA A 60 -6.64 2.74 15.05
N ARG A 61 -7.86 2.61 15.58
CA ARG A 61 -8.11 1.83 16.81
C ARG A 61 -7.73 0.36 16.65
N GLY A 62 -7.96 -0.22 15.47
CA GLY A 62 -7.53 -1.58 15.14
C GLY A 62 -6.01 -1.74 15.15
N LEU A 63 -5.30 -0.77 14.59
CA LEU A 63 -3.84 -0.73 14.54
C LEU A 63 -3.19 -0.57 15.92
N ALA A 64 -3.77 0.25 16.80
CA ALA A 64 -3.24 0.47 18.14
C ALA A 64 -3.12 -0.82 18.97
N LYS A 65 -3.91 -1.85 18.67
CA LYS A 65 -3.87 -3.16 19.32
C LYS A 65 -2.55 -3.92 19.13
N PHE A 66 -1.76 -3.55 18.11
CA PHE A 66 -0.45 -4.16 17.85
C PHE A 66 0.69 -3.58 18.71
N GLY A 67 0.39 -2.52 19.51
CA GLY A 67 1.37 -1.89 20.40
C GLY A 67 2.45 -1.09 19.66
N VAL A 68 2.19 -0.63 18.45
CA VAL A 68 3.07 0.25 17.66
C VAL A 68 2.50 1.67 17.61
N PRO A 69 3.32 2.71 17.41
CA PRO A 69 2.85 4.06 17.16
C PRO A 69 1.99 4.13 15.89
N VAL A 70 0.86 4.83 15.97
CA VAL A 70 -0.10 4.99 14.87
C VAL A 70 -0.41 6.46 14.65
N HIS A 71 -0.33 6.89 13.39
CA HIS A 71 -0.82 8.18 12.93
C HIS A 71 -1.95 7.98 11.94
N SER A 72 -3.00 8.81 12.02
CA SER A 72 -4.11 8.75 11.06
C SER A 72 -4.55 10.16 10.68
N GLN A 73 -4.66 10.42 9.37
CA GLN A 73 -4.96 11.75 8.86
C GLN A 73 -6.03 11.71 7.76
N LEU A 74 -7.02 12.62 7.84
CA LEU A 74 -7.88 12.89 6.69
C LEU A 74 -7.06 13.56 5.60
N ALA A 75 -6.98 12.94 4.44
CA ALA A 75 -6.29 13.47 3.28
C ALA A 75 -6.91 12.95 1.98
N ASP A 76 -7.04 13.83 1.00
CA ASP A 76 -7.33 13.49 -0.38
C ASP A 76 -6.00 13.44 -1.17
N VAL A 77 -5.53 12.25 -1.46
CA VAL A 77 -4.25 12.02 -2.15
C VAL A 77 -4.22 12.56 -3.60
N THR A 78 -5.35 13.03 -4.13
CA THR A 78 -5.40 13.73 -5.43
C THR A 78 -5.00 15.21 -5.32
N LYS A 79 -4.90 15.73 -4.08
CA LYS A 79 -4.61 17.14 -3.78
C LYS A 79 -3.18 17.32 -3.29
N PRO A 80 -2.31 18.04 -4.02
CA PRO A 80 -0.93 18.24 -3.61
C PRO A 80 -0.74 18.82 -2.19
N PRO A 81 -1.52 19.81 -1.72
CA PRO A 81 -1.38 20.30 -0.35
C PRO A 81 -1.65 19.24 0.72
N ASP A 82 -2.69 18.39 0.53
CA ASP A 82 -3.01 17.32 1.47
C ASP A 82 -1.87 16.28 1.53
N VAL A 83 -1.28 15.94 0.36
CA VAL A 83 -0.15 15.01 0.27
C VAL A 83 1.08 15.56 1.00
N ILE A 84 1.41 16.84 0.81
CA ILE A 84 2.55 17.48 1.48
C ILE A 84 2.35 17.47 3.00
N ALA A 85 1.15 17.85 3.46
CA ALA A 85 0.81 17.84 4.88
C ALA A 85 0.87 16.41 5.46
N LEU A 86 0.31 15.41 4.76
CA LEU A 86 0.32 14.02 5.19
C LEU A 86 1.74 13.48 5.40
N VAL A 87 2.65 13.72 4.46
CA VAL A 87 4.04 13.27 4.56
C VAL A 87 4.75 13.99 5.69
N ALA A 88 4.62 15.32 5.79
CA ALA A 88 5.27 16.11 6.83
C ALA A 88 4.80 15.71 8.24
N GLU A 89 3.49 15.57 8.45
CA GLU A 89 2.92 15.18 9.75
C GLU A 89 3.28 13.73 10.11
N THR A 90 3.32 12.82 9.12
CA THR A 90 3.80 11.45 9.34
C THR A 90 5.26 11.45 9.82
N GLU A 91 6.15 12.16 9.12
CA GLU A 91 7.58 12.19 9.48
C GLU A 91 7.83 12.91 10.83
N THR A 92 7.05 13.93 11.14
CA THR A 92 7.13 14.63 12.43
C THR A 92 6.67 13.74 13.59
N THR A 93 5.61 12.96 13.38
CA THR A 93 4.98 12.16 14.45
C THR A 93 5.65 10.81 14.65
N LEU A 94 6.04 10.13 13.57
CA LEU A 94 6.53 8.75 13.62
C LEU A 94 8.01 8.61 13.25
N GLY A 95 8.61 9.63 12.65
CA GLY A 95 9.95 9.59 12.08
C GLY A 95 9.94 9.34 10.56
N PRO A 96 11.13 9.25 9.94
CA PRO A 96 11.29 9.14 8.49
C PRO A 96 10.57 7.93 7.90
N ILE A 97 9.78 8.13 6.84
CA ILE A 97 9.04 7.07 6.17
C ILE A 97 10.02 6.11 5.49
N THR A 98 10.02 4.84 5.92
CA THR A 98 10.86 3.77 5.36
C THR A 98 10.11 2.90 4.35
N ILE A 99 8.77 2.83 4.48
CA ILE A 99 7.90 2.05 3.62
C ILE A 99 6.74 2.94 3.18
N LEU A 100 6.55 3.08 1.86
CA LEU A 100 5.38 3.73 1.28
C LEU A 100 4.54 2.68 0.56
N VAL A 101 3.24 2.60 0.87
CA VAL A 101 2.27 1.80 0.13
C VAL A 101 1.23 2.70 -0.51
N ASN A 102 1.33 2.89 -1.82
CA ASN A 102 0.34 3.57 -2.64
C ASN A 102 -0.80 2.60 -2.96
N ASN A 103 -1.83 2.60 -2.12
CA ASN A 103 -2.97 1.71 -2.24
C ASN A 103 -4.29 2.45 -2.56
N ALA A 104 -4.38 3.75 -2.28
CA ALA A 104 -5.59 4.52 -2.59
C ALA A 104 -6.02 4.34 -4.06
N GLY A 105 -7.29 4.04 -4.28
CA GLY A 105 -7.82 3.82 -5.61
C GLY A 105 -9.34 3.68 -5.62
N ILE A 106 -9.92 3.84 -6.79
CA ILE A 106 -11.36 3.65 -7.05
C ILE A 106 -11.58 2.84 -8.31
N GLY A 107 -12.73 2.17 -8.39
CA GLY A 107 -13.21 1.48 -9.59
C GLY A 107 -14.41 2.19 -10.19
N LEU A 108 -14.37 2.44 -11.48
CA LEU A 108 -15.50 2.90 -12.27
C LEU A 108 -15.53 2.11 -13.56
N PHE A 109 -16.60 1.36 -13.79
CA PHE A 109 -16.72 0.43 -14.90
C PHE A 109 -17.86 0.82 -15.85
N GLY A 110 -17.76 0.40 -17.10
CA GLY A 110 -18.70 0.67 -18.17
C GLY A 110 -17.98 0.98 -19.49
N PRO A 111 -18.67 0.95 -20.63
CA PRO A 111 -18.08 1.23 -21.95
C PRO A 111 -17.39 2.60 -21.98
N ALA A 112 -16.19 2.67 -22.54
CA ALA A 112 -15.39 3.89 -22.50
C ALA A 112 -16.06 5.09 -23.21
N HIS A 113 -16.79 4.81 -24.30
CA HIS A 113 -17.51 5.85 -25.07
C HIS A 113 -18.75 6.42 -24.36
N GLU A 114 -19.19 5.79 -23.27
CA GLU A 114 -20.30 6.28 -22.43
C GLU A 114 -19.81 7.04 -21.20
N LYS A 115 -18.49 7.12 -20.96
CA LYS A 115 -17.91 7.80 -19.81
C LYS A 115 -17.70 9.28 -20.10
N THR A 116 -17.87 10.08 -19.05
CA THR A 116 -17.59 11.51 -19.10
C THR A 116 -16.10 11.80 -18.91
N GLU A 117 -15.66 13.00 -19.31
CA GLU A 117 -14.34 13.51 -18.99
C GLU A 117 -14.09 13.56 -17.46
N ALA A 118 -15.10 13.96 -16.69
CA ALA A 118 -15.04 13.95 -15.23
C ALA A 118 -14.82 12.54 -14.64
N ASP A 119 -15.38 11.49 -15.26
CA ASP A 119 -15.11 10.10 -14.88
C ASP A 119 -13.67 9.72 -15.15
N TRP A 120 -13.14 10.14 -16.31
CA TRP A 120 -11.74 9.95 -16.68
C TRP A 120 -10.82 10.64 -15.68
N ASP A 121 -10.99 11.93 -15.42
CA ASP A 121 -10.17 12.70 -14.50
C ASP A 121 -10.19 12.09 -13.09
N ARG A 122 -11.39 11.77 -12.59
CA ARG A 122 -11.56 11.15 -11.27
C ARG A 122 -10.78 9.85 -11.12
N ILE A 123 -10.80 8.98 -12.13
CA ILE A 123 -10.08 7.70 -12.09
C ILE A 123 -8.58 7.91 -12.20
N LEU A 124 -8.12 8.73 -13.16
CA LEU A 124 -6.69 8.95 -13.38
C LEU A 124 -6.07 9.71 -12.20
N ASP A 125 -6.75 10.74 -11.68
CA ASP A 125 -6.28 11.49 -10.52
C ASP A 125 -6.15 10.60 -9.28
N THR A 126 -7.16 9.74 -9.03
CA THR A 126 -7.16 8.89 -7.85
C THR A 126 -6.20 7.70 -7.98
N ASN A 127 -6.16 7.01 -9.13
CA ASN A 127 -5.44 5.74 -9.25
C ASN A 127 -3.99 5.90 -9.72
N LEU A 128 -3.68 6.96 -10.48
CA LEU A 128 -2.36 7.15 -11.10
C LEU A 128 -1.65 8.40 -10.60
N LYS A 129 -2.28 9.58 -10.72
CA LYS A 129 -1.65 10.84 -10.31
C LYS A 129 -1.34 10.85 -8.81
N SER A 130 -2.20 10.26 -7.97
CA SER A 130 -1.94 10.15 -6.53
C SER A 130 -0.66 9.36 -6.24
N VAL A 131 -0.41 8.26 -6.97
CA VAL A 131 0.83 7.45 -6.85
C VAL A 131 2.05 8.33 -7.13
N PHE A 132 2.01 9.12 -8.20
CA PHE A 132 3.07 10.08 -8.52
C PHE A 132 3.25 11.12 -7.40
N LEU A 133 2.16 11.76 -6.95
CA LEU A 133 2.23 12.84 -5.96
C LEU A 133 2.82 12.35 -4.63
N VAL A 134 2.33 11.23 -4.10
CA VAL A 134 2.80 10.71 -2.80
C VAL A 134 4.23 10.20 -2.91
N SER A 135 4.56 9.46 -3.96
CA SER A 135 5.93 8.98 -4.17
C SER A 135 6.93 10.13 -4.33
N ARG A 136 6.57 11.16 -5.09
CA ARG A 136 7.39 12.38 -5.25
C ARG A 136 7.62 13.10 -3.92
N ALA A 137 6.64 13.10 -3.02
CA ALA A 137 6.78 13.75 -1.72
C ALA A 137 7.67 12.96 -0.74
N VAL A 138 7.63 11.61 -0.81
CA VAL A 138 8.39 10.72 0.10
C VAL A 138 9.82 10.45 -0.39
N ALA A 139 10.02 10.30 -1.71
CA ALA A 139 11.31 9.90 -2.29
C ALA A 139 12.52 10.74 -1.84
N PRO A 140 12.45 12.08 -1.72
CA PRO A 140 13.61 12.88 -1.28
C PRO A 140 14.15 12.47 0.10
N SER A 141 13.28 12.12 1.05
CA SER A 141 13.68 11.64 2.38
C SER A 141 14.34 10.26 2.30
N MET A 142 13.80 9.36 1.49
CA MET A 142 14.40 8.05 1.23
C MET A 142 15.77 8.16 0.54
N ILE A 143 15.91 9.04 -0.48
CA ILE A 143 17.18 9.29 -1.18
C ILE A 143 18.26 9.76 -0.22
N ARG A 144 17.96 10.76 0.61
CA ARG A 144 18.94 11.24 1.61
C ARG A 144 19.39 10.16 2.58
N ARG A 145 18.55 9.19 2.87
CA ARG A 145 18.83 8.06 3.78
C ARG A 145 19.50 6.87 3.08
N GLY A 146 19.44 6.81 1.75
CA GLY A 146 19.98 5.70 0.96
C GLY A 146 19.21 4.39 1.11
N SER A 147 17.92 4.44 1.51
CA SER A 147 17.10 3.23 1.70
C SER A 147 15.61 3.55 1.75
N GLY A 148 14.80 2.63 1.27
CA GLY A 148 13.33 2.69 1.34
C GLY A 148 12.65 1.68 0.42
N ASP A 149 11.38 1.42 0.71
CA ASP A 149 10.50 0.59 -0.10
C ASP A 149 9.27 1.39 -0.53
N ILE A 150 9.01 1.45 -1.83
CA ILE A 150 7.79 2.02 -2.41
C ILE A 150 7.02 0.86 -3.07
N ILE A 151 5.82 0.60 -2.58
CA ILE A 151 4.95 -0.46 -3.09
C ILE A 151 3.69 0.16 -3.68
N ASN A 152 3.46 -0.08 -4.97
CA ASN A 152 2.30 0.43 -5.69
C ASN A 152 1.28 -0.68 -5.92
N ILE A 153 0.03 -0.49 -5.47
CA ILE A 153 -1.04 -1.45 -5.67
C ILE A 153 -1.75 -1.15 -6.99
N SER A 154 -1.39 -1.92 -8.01
CA SER A 154 -2.04 -1.91 -9.32
C SER A 154 -3.24 -2.88 -9.33
N SER A 155 -3.34 -3.69 -10.36
CA SER A 155 -4.36 -4.72 -10.58
C SER A 155 -3.92 -5.63 -11.72
N LEU A 156 -4.48 -6.83 -11.85
CA LEU A 156 -4.41 -7.58 -13.11
C LEU A 156 -5.01 -6.80 -14.30
N ALA A 157 -5.85 -5.80 -14.05
CA ALA A 157 -6.31 -4.82 -15.05
C ALA A 157 -5.18 -3.93 -15.59
N GLY A 158 -4.03 -3.88 -14.94
CA GLY A 158 -2.81 -3.25 -15.45
C GLY A 158 -1.98 -4.16 -16.35
N LYS A 159 -2.44 -5.39 -16.62
CA LYS A 159 -1.81 -6.41 -17.48
C LYS A 159 -2.77 -7.02 -18.49
N ASN A 160 -4.07 -6.95 -18.22
CA ASN A 160 -5.11 -7.52 -19.06
C ASN A 160 -6.23 -6.49 -19.24
N THR A 161 -6.93 -6.58 -20.37
CA THR A 161 -8.10 -5.75 -20.65
C THR A 161 -9.37 -6.58 -20.50
N PHE A 162 -10.50 -5.90 -20.28
CA PHE A 162 -11.84 -6.50 -20.23
C PHE A 162 -12.90 -5.49 -20.65
N ALA A 163 -14.04 -5.96 -21.10
CA ALA A 163 -15.15 -5.11 -21.51
C ALA A 163 -15.63 -4.22 -20.35
N GLY A 164 -15.79 -2.92 -20.60
CA GLY A 164 -16.16 -1.94 -19.58
C GLY A 164 -15.03 -1.52 -18.63
N GLY A 165 -13.80 -2.00 -18.84
CA GLY A 165 -12.65 -1.66 -18.03
C GLY A 165 -11.78 -0.50 -18.54
N GLY A 166 -12.16 0.16 -19.65
CA GLY A 166 -11.27 1.04 -20.40
C GLY A 166 -10.47 2.03 -19.56
N ILE A 167 -11.13 2.95 -18.84
CA ILE A 167 -10.48 3.99 -18.04
C ILE A 167 -9.72 3.36 -16.85
N TYR A 168 -10.34 2.37 -16.19
CA TYR A 168 -9.70 1.68 -15.06
C TYR A 168 -8.43 0.96 -15.50
N CYS A 169 -8.47 0.20 -16.60
CA CYS A 169 -7.29 -0.45 -17.16
C CYS A 169 -6.21 0.58 -17.50
N ALA A 170 -6.56 1.67 -18.19
CA ALA A 170 -5.61 2.74 -18.51
C ALA A 170 -4.89 3.26 -17.26
N SER A 171 -5.63 3.53 -16.17
CA SER A 171 -5.03 3.96 -14.91
C SER A 171 -4.08 2.93 -14.31
N LYS A 172 -4.45 1.64 -14.34
CA LYS A 172 -3.65 0.57 -13.74
C LYS A 172 -2.45 0.15 -14.60
N TRP A 173 -2.54 0.23 -15.93
CA TRP A 173 -1.39 0.14 -16.83
C TRP A 173 -0.42 1.30 -16.60
N GLY A 174 -0.94 2.52 -16.41
CA GLY A 174 -0.13 3.69 -16.06
C GLY A 174 0.65 3.49 -14.75
N VAL A 175 0.03 2.91 -13.72
CA VAL A 175 0.71 2.59 -12.45
C VAL A 175 1.85 1.59 -12.67
N VAL A 176 1.66 0.56 -13.50
CA VAL A 176 2.72 -0.42 -13.80
C VAL A 176 3.90 0.26 -14.50
N GLY A 177 3.64 1.05 -15.55
CA GLY A 177 4.67 1.77 -16.29
C GLY A 177 5.42 2.76 -15.40
N LEU A 178 4.69 3.57 -14.62
CA LEU A 178 5.28 4.51 -13.66
C LEU A 178 6.16 3.79 -12.62
N SER A 179 5.70 2.64 -12.10
CA SER A 179 6.47 1.86 -11.13
C SER A 179 7.78 1.35 -11.69
N GLY A 180 7.77 0.87 -12.94
CA GLY A 180 8.99 0.41 -13.62
C GLY A 180 10.01 1.53 -13.81
N CYS A 181 9.58 2.70 -14.30
CA CYS A 181 10.47 3.87 -14.46
C CYS A 181 11.02 4.34 -13.11
N MET A 182 10.16 4.46 -12.10
CA MET A 182 10.60 4.84 -10.75
C MET A 182 11.61 3.83 -10.16
N ALA A 183 11.46 2.54 -10.45
CA ALA A 183 12.42 1.53 -9.99
C ALA A 183 13.81 1.78 -10.61
N GLU A 184 13.88 2.11 -11.90
CA GLU A 184 15.16 2.44 -12.55
C GLU A 184 15.75 3.76 -12.02
N ASP A 185 14.91 4.79 -11.79
CA ASP A 185 15.36 6.09 -11.30
C ASP A 185 15.90 6.02 -9.85
N LEU A 186 15.35 5.14 -9.01
CA LEU A 186 15.57 5.17 -7.57
C LEU A 186 16.48 4.06 -7.03
N ARG A 187 16.74 2.99 -7.80
CA ARG A 187 17.55 1.85 -7.32
C ARG A 187 19.01 2.23 -7.02
N GLU A 188 19.60 3.16 -7.76
CA GLU A 188 20.96 3.64 -7.50
C GLU A 188 21.05 4.42 -6.18
N HIS A 189 19.91 4.86 -5.64
CA HIS A 189 19.79 5.47 -4.33
C HIS A 189 19.43 4.46 -3.22
N GLY A 190 19.47 3.15 -3.49
CA GLY A 190 19.15 2.09 -2.54
C GLY A 190 17.65 1.97 -2.24
N ILE A 191 16.77 2.50 -3.09
CA ILE A 191 15.31 2.44 -2.92
C ILE A 191 14.74 1.38 -3.84
N ARG A 192 13.90 0.51 -3.30
CA ARG A 192 13.20 -0.53 -4.03
C ARG A 192 11.79 -0.05 -4.39
N VAL A 193 11.42 -0.15 -5.65
CA VAL A 193 10.07 0.16 -6.11
C VAL A 193 9.43 -1.10 -6.67
N SER A 194 8.31 -1.51 -6.06
CA SER A 194 7.59 -2.73 -6.40
C SER A 194 6.16 -2.43 -6.82
N VAL A 195 5.61 -3.22 -7.73
CA VAL A 195 4.19 -3.16 -8.07
C VAL A 195 3.52 -4.51 -7.84
N ILE A 196 2.38 -4.49 -7.15
CA ILE A 196 1.53 -5.68 -6.97
C ILE A 196 0.30 -5.52 -7.86
N CYS A 197 0.02 -6.57 -8.63
CA CYS A 197 -1.12 -6.65 -9.56
C CYS A 197 -2.11 -7.72 -9.07
N PRO A 198 -3.00 -7.41 -8.09
CA PRO A 198 -3.98 -8.37 -7.60
C PRO A 198 -5.08 -8.62 -8.64
N GLY A 199 -5.61 -9.85 -8.64
CA GLY A 199 -6.90 -10.17 -9.24
C GLY A 199 -8.06 -9.64 -8.41
N SER A 200 -9.26 -10.22 -8.60
CA SER A 200 -10.43 -9.85 -7.80
C SER A 200 -10.19 -10.11 -6.32
N VAL A 201 -10.41 -9.09 -5.49
CA VAL A 201 -10.28 -9.15 -4.02
C VAL A 201 -11.63 -8.88 -3.38
N ALA A 202 -11.99 -9.62 -2.34
CA ALA A 202 -13.23 -9.46 -1.58
C ALA A 202 -13.19 -8.15 -0.78
N THR A 203 -13.66 -7.07 -1.39
CA THR A 203 -13.74 -5.73 -0.80
C THR A 203 -14.98 -5.00 -1.30
N GLU A 204 -15.32 -3.89 -0.67
CA GLU A 204 -16.40 -2.98 -1.12
C GLU A 204 -16.03 -2.15 -2.36
N PHE A 205 -14.84 -2.33 -2.91
CA PHE A 205 -14.25 -1.49 -3.96
C PHE A 205 -15.10 -1.35 -5.23
N SER A 206 -15.79 -2.40 -5.65
CA SER A 206 -16.60 -2.40 -6.88
C SER A 206 -18.09 -2.20 -6.65
N GLY A 207 -18.53 -2.04 -5.39
CA GLY A 207 -19.96 -2.05 -5.04
C GLY A 207 -20.66 -3.38 -5.31
N ARG A 208 -19.93 -4.39 -5.76
CA ARG A 208 -20.42 -5.74 -6.02
C ARG A 208 -19.87 -6.68 -4.96
N SER A 209 -20.74 -7.29 -4.18
CA SER A 209 -20.37 -8.46 -3.39
C SER A 209 -19.93 -9.58 -4.34
N ALA A 210 -18.78 -10.19 -4.08
CA ALA A 210 -18.36 -11.36 -4.84
C ALA A 210 -19.44 -12.44 -4.67
N LYS A 211 -19.99 -12.92 -5.77
CA LYS A 211 -21.02 -13.98 -5.74
C LYS A 211 -20.53 -15.26 -5.07
N ASP A 212 -19.23 -15.50 -5.08
CA ASP A 212 -18.56 -16.64 -4.47
C ASP A 212 -17.21 -16.19 -3.90
N SER A 213 -17.14 -16.06 -2.57
CA SER A 213 -15.93 -15.62 -1.86
C SER A 213 -14.76 -16.61 -1.98
N SER A 214 -15.00 -17.87 -2.37
CA SER A 214 -13.97 -18.89 -2.57
C SER A 214 -13.16 -18.69 -3.86
N LYS A 215 -13.65 -17.83 -4.76
CA LYS A 215 -13.05 -17.55 -6.08
C LYS A 215 -12.36 -16.19 -6.17
N VAL A 216 -12.22 -15.49 -5.07
CA VAL A 216 -11.56 -14.19 -5.00
C VAL A 216 -10.50 -14.19 -3.92
N LEU A 217 -9.51 -13.33 -4.07
CA LEU A 217 -8.52 -13.08 -3.03
C LEU A 217 -9.16 -12.40 -1.82
N ARG A 218 -8.53 -12.57 -0.66
CA ARG A 218 -8.81 -11.77 0.53
C ARG A 218 -7.84 -10.59 0.59
N PRO A 219 -8.19 -9.49 1.26
CA PRO A 219 -7.25 -8.39 1.52
C PRO A 219 -5.94 -8.84 2.15
N GLU A 220 -5.98 -9.88 3.01
CA GLU A 220 -4.83 -10.45 3.69
C GLU A 220 -3.84 -11.13 2.72
N ASP A 221 -4.30 -11.66 1.58
CA ASP A 221 -3.43 -12.24 0.56
C ASP A 221 -2.53 -11.16 -0.07
N VAL A 222 -3.09 -9.96 -0.28
CA VAL A 222 -2.32 -8.81 -0.77
C VAL A 222 -1.37 -8.30 0.30
N ALA A 223 -1.80 -8.26 1.56
CA ALA A 223 -0.95 -7.87 2.68
C ALA A 223 0.24 -8.84 2.86
N HIS A 224 0.04 -10.12 2.63
CA HIS A 224 1.12 -11.11 2.63
C HIS A 224 2.14 -10.89 1.50
N ALA A 225 1.67 -10.50 0.32
CA ALA A 225 2.58 -10.13 -0.78
C ALA A 225 3.41 -8.88 -0.44
N VAL A 226 2.83 -7.88 0.25
CA VAL A 226 3.57 -6.72 0.75
C VAL A 226 4.62 -7.13 1.78
N GLU A 227 4.28 -8.02 2.73
CA GLU A 227 5.26 -8.56 3.68
C GLU A 227 6.45 -9.21 2.98
N ALA A 228 6.21 -10.07 1.98
CA ALA A 228 7.28 -10.72 1.22
C ALA A 228 8.23 -9.71 0.56
N ILE A 229 7.72 -8.53 0.12
CA ILE A 229 8.53 -7.45 -0.43
C ILE A 229 9.40 -6.81 0.65
N VAL A 230 8.80 -6.36 1.77
CA VAL A 230 9.49 -5.53 2.77
C VAL A 230 10.41 -6.32 3.69
N THR A 231 10.27 -7.64 3.75
CA THR A 231 11.14 -8.54 4.53
C THR A 231 12.25 -9.18 3.69
N GLN A 232 12.34 -8.82 2.41
CA GLN A 232 13.34 -9.37 1.50
C GLN A 232 14.75 -8.88 1.85
N GLY A 233 15.75 -9.75 1.62
CA GLY A 233 17.16 -9.40 1.84
C GLY A 233 17.63 -8.23 0.94
N PRO A 234 18.74 -7.57 1.32
CA PRO A 234 19.13 -6.28 0.71
C PRO A 234 19.70 -6.38 -0.71
N ARG A 235 19.98 -7.57 -1.23
CA ARG A 235 20.64 -7.76 -2.54
C ARG A 235 19.68 -7.86 -3.73
N SER A 236 18.39 -7.92 -3.47
CA SER A 236 17.37 -8.09 -4.51
C SER A 236 16.03 -7.51 -4.07
N PHE A 237 15.13 -7.32 -5.00
CA PHE A 237 13.75 -6.96 -4.71
C PHE A 237 12.79 -7.61 -5.71
N LEU A 238 11.57 -7.83 -5.25
CA LEU A 238 10.46 -8.29 -6.08
C LEU A 238 9.88 -7.08 -6.81
N SER A 239 10.27 -6.87 -8.05
CA SER A 239 9.87 -5.69 -8.82
C SER A 239 8.39 -5.70 -9.21
N GLU A 240 7.86 -6.89 -9.53
CA GLU A 240 6.46 -7.07 -9.93
C GLU A 240 5.89 -8.39 -9.41
N ILE A 241 4.68 -8.34 -8.82
CA ILE A 241 3.96 -9.52 -8.34
C ILE A 241 2.57 -9.57 -8.98
N HIS A 242 2.27 -10.68 -9.68
CA HIS A 242 0.92 -11.01 -10.14
C HIS A 242 0.26 -11.94 -9.13
N LEU A 243 -0.76 -11.46 -8.42
CA LEU A 243 -1.49 -12.25 -7.44
C LEU A 243 -2.84 -12.67 -8.01
N ARG A 244 -3.08 -13.98 -8.13
CA ARG A 244 -4.29 -14.54 -8.72
C ARG A 244 -5.03 -15.41 -7.73
N PRO A 245 -6.39 -15.38 -7.72
CA PRO A 245 -7.15 -16.44 -7.06
C PRO A 245 -6.75 -17.81 -7.62
N LEU A 246 -6.71 -18.82 -6.77
CA LEU A 246 -6.39 -20.19 -7.21
C LEU A 246 -7.45 -20.74 -8.18
N ARG A 247 -8.72 -20.34 -7.99
CA ARG A 247 -9.84 -20.70 -8.87
C ARG A 247 -10.24 -19.48 -9.70
N LYS A 248 -10.66 -19.70 -10.93
CA LYS A 248 -11.19 -18.61 -11.77
C LYS A 248 -12.50 -18.07 -11.18
N PRO A 249 -12.66 -16.75 -11.07
CA PRO A 249 -13.89 -16.11 -10.62
C PRO A 249 -15.09 -16.43 -11.51
#